data_c47747f726d162f13fdc16492a4d38ba
#
_entry.id   c47747f726d162f13fdc16492a4d38ba
#
_cell.length_a   1.000
_cell.length_b   1.000
_cell.length_c   1.000
_cell.angle_alpha   90.00
_cell.angle_beta   90.00
_cell.angle_gamma   90.00
#
_symmetry.space_group_name_H-M   'P 1'
#
loop_
_entity.id
_entity.type
_entity.pdbx_description
1 polymer ?
#
loop_
_entity_poly.entity_id
_entity_poly.type
_entity_poly.pdbx_seq_one_letter_code
_entity_poly.pdbx_strand_id
1 'polypeptide(L)'
;MIKVPTSIYLRTLDCKEFDFSAFARTHDCVVFIYPKIGEDFELLSEQLQKTAGMKGCTKQAINYKKLLKEFNDLGFMVVAIGSQDIAAQKKFEEETTTGVMFLNDSEFMLERALELPVFAASNGHKFYFRQTLIIKGGNIRRAYIVDEPENDAKNMLEKIKNEDY
;
A
#
# COMPACT_ATOMS: atom_id res chain seq x y z
N MET A 1 -7.32 -17.13 2.23
CA MET A 1 -6.07 -17.15 1.45
C MET A 1 -6.41 -17.15 -0.04
N ILE A 2 -5.88 -16.18 -0.77
CA ILE A 2 -6.17 -16.00 -2.18
C ILE A 2 -4.85 -16.01 -2.96
N LYS A 3 -4.76 -16.87 -3.98
CA LYS A 3 -3.59 -16.89 -4.86
C LYS A 3 -3.51 -15.57 -5.64
N VAL A 4 -2.31 -14.99 -5.71
CA VAL A 4 -2.10 -13.76 -6.48
C VAL A 4 -2.45 -14.02 -7.96
N PRO A 5 -3.43 -13.30 -8.54
CA PRO A 5 -3.79 -13.49 -9.95
C PRO A 5 -2.64 -13.09 -10.88
N THR A 6 -2.66 -13.63 -12.10
CA THR A 6 -1.72 -13.21 -13.14
C THR A 6 -2.12 -11.86 -13.74
N SER A 7 -1.16 -11.22 -14.42
CA SER A 7 -1.42 -10.06 -15.28
C SER A 7 -1.84 -8.78 -14.53
N ILE A 8 -1.34 -8.60 -13.31
CA ILE A 8 -1.46 -7.33 -12.62
C ILE A 8 -0.20 -6.51 -12.92
N TYR A 9 -0.34 -5.51 -13.79
CA TYR A 9 0.76 -4.64 -14.19
C TYR A 9 0.59 -3.27 -13.56
N LEU A 10 1.59 -2.88 -12.79
CA LEU A 10 1.67 -1.56 -12.17
C LEU A 10 2.80 -0.78 -12.87
N ARG A 11 3.14 0.39 -12.35
CA ARG A 11 4.25 1.19 -12.89
C ARG A 11 5.26 1.48 -11.81
N THR A 12 6.54 1.52 -12.20
CA THR A 12 7.59 2.06 -11.32
C THR A 12 7.48 3.58 -11.30
N LEU A 13 8.19 4.23 -10.39
CA LEU A 13 8.23 5.71 -10.36
C LEU A 13 8.99 6.30 -11.55
N ASP A 14 9.69 5.47 -12.33
CA ASP A 14 10.31 5.85 -13.60
C ASP A 14 9.37 5.62 -14.80
N CYS A 15 8.08 5.42 -14.56
CA CYS A 15 7.03 5.19 -15.56
C CYS A 15 7.21 3.91 -16.38
N LYS A 16 7.92 2.93 -15.85
CA LYS A 16 8.11 1.64 -16.51
C LYS A 16 7.06 0.65 -16.04
N GLU A 17 6.60 -0.21 -16.95
CA GLU A 17 5.69 -1.29 -16.61
C GLU A 17 6.38 -2.26 -15.64
N PHE A 18 5.65 -2.71 -14.65
CA PHE A 18 6.13 -3.65 -13.63
C PHE A 18 5.11 -4.77 -13.46
N ASP A 19 5.55 -6.00 -13.68
CA ASP A 19 4.71 -7.18 -13.48
C ASP A 19 4.61 -7.49 -11.99
N PHE A 20 3.63 -6.90 -11.33
CA PHE A 20 3.40 -7.10 -9.92
C PHE A 20 3.04 -8.55 -9.60
N SER A 21 2.29 -9.22 -10.48
CA SER A 21 1.90 -10.61 -10.27
C SER A 21 3.12 -11.54 -10.19
N ALA A 22 4.05 -11.39 -11.12
CA ALA A 22 5.27 -12.18 -11.11
C ALA A 22 6.11 -11.91 -9.86
N PHE A 23 6.24 -10.65 -9.49
CA PHE A 23 6.96 -10.25 -8.28
C PHE A 23 6.33 -10.85 -7.01
N ALA A 24 5.03 -10.68 -6.84
CA ALA A 24 4.33 -11.14 -5.64
C ALA A 24 4.25 -12.67 -5.52
N ARG A 25 4.32 -13.37 -6.64
CA ARG A 25 4.35 -14.83 -6.66
C ARG A 25 5.70 -15.42 -6.27
N THR A 26 6.77 -14.63 -6.40
CA THR A 26 8.15 -15.11 -6.16
C THR A 26 8.81 -14.45 -4.97
N HIS A 27 8.18 -13.45 -4.36
CA HIS A 27 8.71 -12.74 -3.20
C HIS A 27 7.63 -12.62 -2.13
N ASP A 28 7.96 -13.01 -0.91
CA ASP A 28 7.11 -12.71 0.22
C ASP A 28 7.17 -11.21 0.48
N CYS A 29 6.02 -10.57 0.66
CA CYS A 29 6.02 -9.12 0.82
C CYS A 29 4.87 -8.62 1.69
N VAL A 30 5.12 -7.45 2.30
CA VAL A 30 4.11 -6.63 2.94
C VAL A 30 3.86 -5.47 2.00
N VAL A 31 2.62 -5.31 1.56
CA VAL A 31 2.21 -4.27 0.62
C VAL A 31 1.30 -3.31 1.35
N PHE A 32 1.76 -2.09 1.60
CA PHE A 32 0.86 -1.07 2.15
C PHE A 32 0.40 -0.13 1.05
N ILE A 33 -0.92 0.05 1.00
CA ILE A 33 -1.59 0.88 0.01
C ILE A 33 -2.17 2.09 0.72
N TYR A 34 -1.81 3.29 0.25
CA TYR A 34 -2.14 4.53 0.95
C TYR A 34 -2.94 5.48 0.03
N PRO A 35 -3.90 6.25 0.60
CA PRO A 35 -4.74 7.11 -0.22
C PRO A 35 -4.07 8.41 -0.68
N LYS A 36 -3.21 9.02 0.11
CA LYS A 36 -2.60 10.34 -0.14
C LYS A 36 -3.61 11.34 -0.73
N ILE A 37 -4.63 11.65 0.04
CA ILE A 37 -5.81 12.41 -0.40
C ILE A 37 -5.48 13.87 -0.70
N GLY A 38 -4.63 14.49 0.11
CA GLY A 38 -4.22 15.88 -0.11
C GLY A 38 -5.38 16.86 -0.04
N GLU A 39 -5.46 17.75 -1.02
CA GLU A 39 -6.48 18.80 -1.08
C GLU A 39 -7.90 18.28 -1.23
N ASP A 40 -8.07 17.08 -1.76
CA ASP A 40 -9.39 16.47 -1.93
C ASP A 40 -10.05 16.06 -0.62
N PHE A 41 -9.33 16.15 0.52
CA PHE A 41 -9.89 15.77 1.81
C PHE A 41 -11.17 16.54 2.13
N GLU A 42 -11.20 17.83 1.81
CA GLU A 42 -12.39 18.67 2.04
C GLU A 42 -13.58 18.28 1.16
N LEU A 43 -13.33 17.53 0.09
CA LEU A 43 -14.37 17.06 -0.83
C LEU A 43 -14.90 15.67 -0.46
N LEU A 44 -14.42 15.08 0.61
CA LEU A 44 -14.95 13.84 1.14
C LEU A 44 -16.24 14.11 1.93
N SER A 45 -17.12 13.11 2.00
CA SER A 45 -18.28 13.18 2.88
C SER A 45 -17.85 13.36 4.34
N GLU A 46 -18.70 13.93 5.19
CA GLU A 46 -18.39 14.08 6.61
C GLU A 46 -18.04 12.74 7.26
N GLN A 47 -18.73 11.68 6.88
CA GLN A 47 -18.48 10.34 7.39
C GLN A 47 -17.07 9.88 7.03
N LEU A 48 -16.64 10.09 5.78
CA LEU A 48 -15.29 9.72 5.34
C LEU A 48 -14.23 10.56 6.03
N GLN A 49 -14.45 11.87 6.19
CA GLN A 49 -13.49 12.73 6.89
C GLN A 49 -13.25 12.28 8.33
N LYS A 50 -14.27 11.74 8.97
CA LYS A 50 -14.18 11.25 10.36
C LYS A 50 -13.72 9.81 10.47
N THR A 51 -13.61 9.09 9.35
CA THR A 51 -13.18 7.69 9.36
C THR A 51 -11.72 7.61 9.77
N ALA A 52 -11.42 6.73 10.71
CA ALA A 52 -10.04 6.49 11.14
C ALA A 52 -9.19 6.01 9.96
N GLY A 53 -7.94 6.45 9.92
CA GLY A 53 -7.00 6.04 8.87
C GLY A 53 -7.02 6.89 7.61
N MET A 54 -7.83 7.95 7.54
CA MET A 54 -7.85 8.84 6.37
C MET A 54 -6.58 9.67 6.22
N LYS A 55 -5.90 9.97 7.30
CA LYS A 55 -4.64 10.74 7.33
C LYS A 55 -3.51 9.88 7.88
N GLY A 56 -2.27 10.24 7.61
CA GLY A 56 -1.12 9.58 8.22
C GLY A 56 -0.20 8.83 7.25
N CYS A 57 -0.28 9.11 5.95
CA CYS A 57 0.58 8.47 4.95
C CYS A 57 2.07 8.64 5.26
N THR A 58 2.47 9.84 5.67
CA THR A 58 3.87 10.15 5.99
C THR A 58 4.37 9.31 7.17
N LYS A 59 3.61 9.27 8.26
CA LYS A 59 3.98 8.47 9.44
C LYS A 59 4.05 6.98 9.12
N GLN A 60 3.10 6.49 8.33
CA GLN A 60 3.09 5.09 7.91
C GLN A 60 4.35 4.76 7.12
N ALA A 61 4.67 5.54 6.10
CA ALA A 61 5.83 5.30 5.25
C ALA A 61 7.15 5.38 6.03
N ILE A 62 7.29 6.37 6.89
CA ILE A 62 8.50 6.53 7.70
C ILE A 62 8.70 5.34 8.64
N ASN A 63 7.63 4.85 9.24
CA ASN A 63 7.73 3.70 10.15
C ASN A 63 8.09 2.41 9.41
N TYR A 64 7.58 2.20 8.20
CA TYR A 64 8.02 1.07 7.39
C TYR A 64 9.49 1.17 7.03
N LYS A 65 9.98 2.37 6.71
CA LYS A 65 11.42 2.57 6.46
C LYS A 65 12.25 2.18 7.69
N LYS A 66 11.84 2.64 8.88
CA LYS A 66 12.57 2.35 10.12
C LYS A 66 12.67 0.84 10.40
N LEU A 67 11.66 0.08 10.02
CA LEU A 67 11.59 -1.36 10.27
C LEU A 67 11.98 -2.19 9.05
N LEU A 68 12.41 -1.56 7.95
CA LEU A 68 12.70 -2.24 6.69
C LEU A 68 13.68 -3.39 6.85
N LYS A 69 14.78 -3.17 7.58
CA LYS A 69 15.78 -4.21 7.81
C LYS A 69 15.17 -5.41 8.52
N GLU A 70 14.33 -5.18 9.52
CA GLU A 70 13.71 -6.26 10.28
C GLU A 70 12.76 -7.09 9.40
N PHE A 71 11.98 -6.44 8.51
CA PHE A 71 11.18 -7.16 7.54
C PHE A 71 12.04 -7.99 6.59
N ASN A 72 13.10 -7.40 6.06
CA ASN A 72 13.99 -8.10 5.14
C ASN A 72 14.70 -9.28 5.80
N ASP A 73 15.09 -9.15 7.07
CA ASP A 73 15.70 -10.24 7.83
C ASP A 73 14.74 -11.42 8.01
N LEU A 74 13.43 -11.17 7.98
CA LEU A 74 12.41 -12.22 8.04
C LEU A 74 12.02 -12.75 6.64
N GLY A 75 12.69 -12.28 5.60
CA GLY A 75 12.45 -12.71 4.24
C GLY A 75 11.32 -11.97 3.53
N PHE A 76 10.84 -10.86 4.09
CA PHE A 76 9.76 -10.07 3.50
C PHE A 76 10.28 -8.77 2.91
N MET A 77 9.84 -8.47 1.70
CA MET A 77 10.04 -7.17 1.09
C MET A 77 8.90 -6.24 1.47
N VAL A 78 9.17 -4.94 1.52
CA VAL A 78 8.15 -3.93 1.81
C VAL A 78 7.88 -3.14 0.53
N VAL A 79 6.61 -3.08 0.16
CA VAL A 79 6.15 -2.40 -1.06
C VAL A 79 5.12 -1.35 -0.69
N ALA A 80 5.29 -0.13 -1.18
CA ALA A 80 4.35 0.96 -1.01
C ALA A 80 3.62 1.22 -2.33
N ILE A 81 2.30 1.23 -2.31
CA ILE A 81 1.49 1.45 -3.52
C ILE A 81 0.58 2.65 -3.31
N GLY A 82 0.59 3.58 -4.27
CA GLY A 82 -0.29 4.74 -4.30
C GLY A 82 -0.93 4.90 -5.66
N SER A 83 -2.08 5.59 -5.69
CA SER A 83 -2.83 5.85 -6.92
C SER A 83 -2.73 7.31 -7.40
N GLN A 84 -1.98 8.15 -6.69
CA GLN A 84 -1.71 9.52 -7.12
C GLN A 84 -0.85 9.54 -8.37
N ASP A 85 -0.69 10.71 -9.02
CA ASP A 85 0.18 10.75 -10.19
C ASP A 85 1.63 10.46 -9.79
N ILE A 86 2.41 9.96 -10.77
CA ILE A 86 3.77 9.48 -10.51
C ILE A 86 4.69 10.59 -9.99
N ALA A 87 4.55 11.82 -10.50
CA ALA A 87 5.40 12.93 -10.05
C ALA A 87 5.16 13.24 -8.58
N ALA A 88 3.91 13.28 -8.15
CA ALA A 88 3.55 13.49 -6.75
C ALA A 88 4.02 12.33 -5.87
N GLN A 89 3.90 11.10 -6.35
CA GLN A 89 4.35 9.92 -5.62
C GLN A 89 5.87 9.90 -5.47
N LYS A 90 6.59 10.28 -6.50
CA LYS A 90 8.05 10.36 -6.46
C LYS A 90 8.51 11.39 -5.42
N LYS A 91 7.85 12.54 -5.36
CA LYS A 91 8.13 13.55 -4.35
C LYS A 91 7.86 13.01 -2.94
N PHE A 92 6.75 12.31 -2.76
CA PHE A 92 6.41 11.69 -1.48
C PHE A 92 7.47 10.66 -1.05
N GLU A 93 7.93 9.82 -1.97
CA GLU A 93 8.99 8.84 -1.71
C GLU A 93 10.28 9.53 -1.28
N GLU A 94 10.70 10.59 -1.98
CA GLU A 94 11.90 11.34 -1.66
C GLU A 94 11.83 12.01 -0.30
N GLU A 95 10.66 12.49 0.11
CA GLU A 95 10.45 13.18 1.38
C GLU A 95 10.38 12.24 2.58
N THR A 96 9.94 11.01 2.38
CA THR A 96 9.60 10.11 3.48
C THR A 96 10.47 8.89 3.59
N THR A 97 10.80 8.26 2.48
CA THR A 97 11.51 6.97 2.51
C THR A 97 12.50 6.84 1.37
N THR A 98 13.60 6.16 1.65
CA THR A 98 14.51 5.62 0.65
C THR A 98 14.69 4.13 0.98
N GLY A 99 14.69 3.27 -0.03
CA GLY A 99 14.88 1.83 0.16
C GLY A 99 13.60 1.00 0.22
N VAL A 100 12.44 1.62 0.44
CA VAL A 100 11.15 0.95 0.26
C VAL A 100 10.81 0.99 -1.23
N MET A 101 10.33 -0.14 -1.77
CA MET A 101 9.91 -0.21 -3.17
C MET A 101 8.58 0.51 -3.34
N PHE A 102 8.54 1.57 -4.17
CA PHE A 102 7.31 2.28 -4.50
C PHE A 102 6.81 1.87 -5.88
N LEU A 103 5.52 1.56 -5.96
CA LEU A 103 4.84 1.27 -7.23
C LEU A 103 3.60 2.16 -7.36
N ASN A 104 3.27 2.49 -8.59
CA ASN A 104 2.11 3.33 -8.90
C ASN A 104 0.97 2.48 -9.46
N ASP A 105 -0.23 2.70 -8.93
CA ASP A 105 -1.45 2.06 -9.42
C ASP A 105 -2.54 3.11 -9.69
N SER A 106 -2.23 4.13 -10.49
CA SER A 106 -3.18 5.17 -10.87
C SER A 106 -4.34 4.64 -11.71
N GLU A 107 -4.23 3.44 -12.27
CA GLU A 107 -5.28 2.80 -13.06
C GLU A 107 -6.15 1.85 -12.21
N PHE A 108 -5.90 1.75 -10.92
CA PHE A 108 -6.66 0.89 -10.01
C PHE A 108 -6.72 -0.57 -10.44
N MET A 109 -5.59 -1.10 -10.90
CA MET A 109 -5.48 -2.49 -11.34
C MET A 109 -5.72 -3.48 -10.20
N LEU A 110 -5.22 -3.15 -8.99
CA LEU A 110 -5.41 -4.00 -7.82
C LEU A 110 -6.87 -4.04 -7.37
N GLU A 111 -7.58 -2.92 -7.48
CA GLU A 111 -9.02 -2.90 -7.20
C GLU A 111 -9.75 -3.88 -8.10
N ARG A 112 -9.47 -3.85 -9.40
CA ARG A 112 -10.15 -4.74 -10.35
C ARG A 112 -9.78 -6.20 -10.17
N ALA A 113 -8.50 -6.48 -9.88
CA ALA A 113 -8.03 -7.85 -9.76
C ALA A 113 -8.38 -8.50 -8.43
N LEU A 114 -8.43 -7.73 -7.34
CA LEU A 114 -8.54 -8.25 -5.98
C LEU A 114 -9.77 -7.70 -5.24
N GLU A 115 -10.58 -6.87 -5.89
CA GLU A 115 -11.76 -6.24 -5.28
C GLU A 115 -11.41 -5.45 -4.02
N LEU A 116 -10.29 -4.73 -4.04
CA LEU A 116 -9.85 -3.93 -2.89
C LEU A 116 -10.76 -2.72 -2.66
N PRO A 117 -11.05 -2.37 -1.41
CA PRO A 117 -11.95 -1.27 -1.10
C PRO A 117 -11.38 0.10 -1.52
N VAL A 118 -12.25 0.90 -2.11
CA VAL A 118 -11.95 2.26 -2.58
C VAL A 118 -13.04 3.20 -2.13
N PHE A 119 -12.77 4.52 -2.20
CA PHE A 119 -13.75 5.56 -1.96
C PHE A 119 -13.51 6.71 -2.94
N ALA A 120 -14.47 7.64 -3.03
CA ALA A 120 -14.34 8.77 -3.93
C ALA A 120 -14.68 10.08 -3.22
N ALA A 121 -14.03 11.16 -3.66
CA ALA A 121 -14.39 12.51 -3.29
C ALA A 121 -15.56 13.02 -4.17
N SER A 122 -16.18 14.15 -3.79
CA SER A 122 -17.33 14.70 -4.53
C SER A 122 -16.98 15.14 -5.94
N ASN A 123 -15.70 15.39 -6.23
CA ASN A 123 -15.22 15.71 -7.58
C ASN A 123 -14.98 14.47 -8.46
N GLY A 124 -15.27 13.27 -7.93
CA GLY A 124 -15.08 12.01 -8.66
C GLY A 124 -13.69 11.38 -8.55
N HIS A 125 -12.74 12.05 -7.91
CA HIS A 125 -11.43 11.45 -7.69
C HIS A 125 -11.55 10.24 -6.78
N LYS A 126 -10.95 9.12 -7.20
CA LYS A 126 -11.02 7.84 -6.49
C LYS A 126 -9.73 7.59 -5.72
N PHE A 127 -9.86 6.93 -4.58
CA PHE A 127 -8.74 6.61 -3.70
C PHE A 127 -8.90 5.22 -3.13
N TYR A 128 -7.80 4.54 -2.86
CA TYR A 128 -7.83 3.34 -2.05
C TYR A 128 -8.06 3.71 -0.58
N PHE A 129 -8.88 2.92 0.12
CA PHE A 129 -8.81 2.93 1.58
C PHE A 129 -7.40 2.49 1.98
N ARG A 130 -6.88 3.03 3.08
CA ARG A 130 -5.59 2.61 3.62
C ARG A 130 -5.70 1.15 4.03
N GLN A 131 -4.86 0.32 3.43
CA GLN A 131 -4.93 -1.12 3.64
C GLN A 131 -3.55 -1.74 3.43
N THR A 132 -3.32 -2.86 4.11
CA THR A 132 -2.04 -3.57 4.03
C THR A 132 -2.29 -5.04 3.78
N LEU A 133 -1.56 -5.59 2.83
CA LEU A 133 -1.63 -7.00 2.45
C LEU A 133 -0.38 -7.72 2.91
N ILE A 134 -0.54 -8.94 3.44
CA ILE A 134 0.58 -9.86 3.68
C ILE A 134 0.51 -10.93 2.60
N ILE A 135 1.55 -11.02 1.79
CA ILE A 135 1.66 -11.99 0.71
C ILE A 135 2.80 -12.94 1.02
N LYS A 136 2.52 -14.23 1.02
CA LYS A 136 3.52 -15.27 1.27
C LYS A 136 3.26 -16.49 0.44
N GLY A 137 4.31 -17.02 -0.18
CA GLY A 137 4.20 -18.21 -1.03
C GLY A 137 3.28 -18.03 -2.23
N GLY A 138 3.21 -16.80 -2.77
CA GLY A 138 2.35 -16.48 -3.90
C GLY A 138 0.87 -16.33 -3.56
N ASN A 139 0.53 -16.27 -2.27
CA ASN A 139 -0.84 -16.12 -1.80
C ASN A 139 -0.99 -14.88 -0.95
N ILE A 140 -2.11 -14.19 -1.12
CA ILE A 140 -2.50 -13.12 -0.21
C ILE A 140 -3.05 -13.79 1.05
N ARG A 141 -2.29 -13.73 2.12
CA ARG A 141 -2.62 -14.38 3.39
C ARG A 141 -3.66 -13.60 4.18
N ARG A 142 -3.48 -12.28 4.23
CA ARG A 142 -4.37 -11.37 4.96
C ARG A 142 -4.39 -10.02 4.26
N ALA A 143 -5.53 -9.35 4.41
CA ALA A 143 -5.72 -7.97 4.03
C ALA A 143 -6.33 -7.23 5.23
N TYR A 144 -5.73 -6.10 5.59
CA TYR A 144 -6.15 -5.32 6.75
C TYR A 144 -6.49 -3.90 6.33
N ILE A 145 -7.67 -3.42 6.72
CA ILE A 145 -7.95 -1.99 6.68
C ILE A 145 -7.19 -1.35 7.84
N VAL A 146 -6.46 -0.27 7.57
CA VAL A 146 -5.57 0.36 8.55
C VAL A 146 -6.24 1.58 9.16
N ASP A 147 -6.56 1.51 10.44
CA ASP A 147 -7.17 2.60 11.21
C ASP A 147 -6.12 3.51 11.83
N GLU A 148 -4.97 2.94 12.20
CA GLU A 148 -3.89 3.63 12.88
C GLU A 148 -2.59 3.53 12.05
N PRO A 149 -2.41 4.43 11.06
CA PRO A 149 -1.24 4.36 10.17
C PRO A 149 0.10 4.36 10.89
N GLU A 150 0.20 5.07 11.99
CA GLU A 150 1.42 5.16 12.80
C GLU A 150 1.81 3.83 13.44
N ASN A 151 0.87 2.90 13.58
CA ASN A 151 1.12 1.59 14.21
C ASN A 151 1.17 0.45 13.20
N ASP A 152 0.87 0.70 11.94
CA ASP A 152 0.73 -0.37 10.94
C ASP A 152 2.00 -1.18 10.76
N ALA A 153 3.14 -0.53 10.55
CA ALA A 153 4.40 -1.23 10.33
C ALA A 153 4.77 -2.14 11.51
N LYS A 154 4.62 -1.62 12.73
CA LYS A 154 4.89 -2.39 13.94
C LYS A 154 3.96 -3.59 14.06
N ASN A 155 2.66 -3.36 13.82
CA ASN A 155 1.66 -4.43 13.91
C ASN A 155 1.91 -5.53 12.89
N MET A 156 2.26 -5.16 11.66
CA MET A 156 2.57 -6.14 10.61
C MET A 156 3.84 -6.93 10.94
N LEU A 157 4.86 -6.26 11.46
CA LEU A 157 6.10 -6.93 11.85
C LEU A 157 5.84 -7.98 12.94
N GLU A 158 5.04 -7.63 13.95
CA GLU A 158 4.66 -8.57 15.00
C GLU A 158 3.90 -9.77 14.46
N LYS A 159 2.95 -9.54 13.54
CA LYS A 159 2.20 -10.62 12.90
C LYS A 159 3.12 -11.58 12.14
N ILE A 160 4.08 -11.03 11.43
CA ILE A 160 5.03 -11.84 10.66
C ILE A 160 5.93 -12.64 11.59
N LYS A 161 6.45 -12.02 12.66
CA LYS A 161 7.27 -12.72 13.67
C LYS A 161 6.52 -13.88 14.31
N ASN A 162 5.25 -13.72 14.55
CA ASN A 162 4.39 -14.73 15.19
C ASN A 162 3.71 -15.66 14.20
N GLU A 163 4.01 -15.51 12.91
CA GLU A 163 3.35 -16.25 11.83
C GLU A 163 1.82 -16.18 11.91
N ASP A 164 1.30 -15.00 12.33
CA ASP A 164 -0.13 -14.74 12.50
C ASP A 164 -0.69 -14.10 11.21
N TYR A 165 -0.81 -14.93 10.18
CA TYR A 165 -1.34 -14.50 8.88
C TYR A 165 -1.95 -15.65 8.08
#